data_b5479035d76abaedba008a405b849f95
#
_entry.id   b5479035d76abaedba008a405b849f95
#
_cell.length_a   1.000
_cell.length_b   1.000
_cell.length_c   1.000
_cell.angle_alpha   90.00
_cell.angle_beta   90.00
_cell.angle_gamma   90.00
#
_symmetry.space_group_name_H-M   'P 1'
#
loop_
_entity.id
_entity.type
_entity.pdbx_description
1 polymer ?
#
loop_
_entity_poly.entity_id
_entity_poly.type
_entity_poly.pdbx_seq_one_letter_code
_entity_poly.pdbx_strand_id
1 'polypeptide(L)'
;GIGTLLAQEFIKNNGIIYGCAFTPPFNICHIRCTTIENILRLRGSKYVQSEIHETYTKINEDLKTQKNVLFIGTPCQIAGIKARFPKHPNLFTVELICHGVPSCKFLKESIPSNILKKRIKQINFRSNSQYKFSLIEDNQILPSYQRPLSNDLYMKAFFNGITYRPSCLSCHFARKERNADMTIGDFWGLKSTKITDINKGVSLVLINTNAGKTLFNLCSDSLYSEERPYKEALDANEPLNHPIKKSIRYNVFRTLYPHFGYKYSLFFALPDKILAMKIKYYLKHNK
;
A
#
# COMPACT_ATOMS: atom_id res chain seq x y z
N GLY A 1 1.79 6.54 11.41
CA GLY A 1 3.06 5.85 11.22
C GLY A 1 4.08 6.72 10.50
N ILE A 2 5.29 6.21 10.32
CA ILE A 2 6.45 6.98 9.82
C ILE A 2 6.20 7.70 8.49
N GLY A 3 5.51 7.10 7.54
CA GLY A 3 5.26 7.74 6.24
C GLY A 3 4.47 9.04 6.32
N THR A 4 3.51 9.14 7.25
CA THR A 4 2.76 10.40 7.47
C THR A 4 3.62 11.43 8.17
N LEU A 5 4.39 11.04 9.20
CA LEU A 5 5.28 11.94 9.92
C LEU A 5 6.33 12.52 8.97
N LEU A 6 7.00 11.65 8.21
CA LEU A 6 7.98 12.05 7.21
C LEU A 6 7.39 13.06 6.19
N ALA A 7 6.17 12.79 5.72
CA ALA A 7 5.49 13.68 4.80
C ALA A 7 5.19 15.04 5.43
N GLN A 8 4.77 15.07 6.70
CA GLN A 8 4.52 16.32 7.42
C GLN A 8 5.79 17.14 7.60
N GLU A 9 6.87 16.51 8.08
CA GLU A 9 8.15 17.21 8.29
C GLU A 9 8.75 17.70 6.96
N PHE A 10 8.61 16.92 5.88
CA PHE A 10 9.12 17.32 4.56
C PHE A 10 8.38 18.56 4.01
N ILE A 11 7.05 18.66 4.19
CA ILE A 11 6.28 19.86 3.80
C ILE A 11 6.62 21.07 4.69
N LYS A 12 6.80 20.88 6.00
CA LYS A 12 7.24 21.99 6.88
C LYS A 12 8.57 22.59 6.42
N ASN A 13 9.43 21.80 5.78
CA ASN A 13 10.66 22.23 5.15
C ASN A 13 10.49 22.65 3.67
N ASN A 14 9.32 23.15 3.29
CA ASN A 14 8.98 23.64 1.94
C ASN A 14 9.16 22.59 0.82
N GLY A 15 9.11 21.31 1.14
CA GLY A 15 9.17 20.22 0.18
C GLY A 15 7.82 19.92 -0.47
N ILE A 16 7.85 19.17 -1.56
CA ILE A 16 6.69 18.69 -2.30
C ILE A 16 6.65 17.18 -2.25
N ILE A 17 5.49 16.59 -2.01
CA ILE A 17 5.33 15.15 -1.89
C ILE A 17 4.46 14.60 -3.00
N TYR A 18 4.87 13.47 -3.54
CA TYR A 18 4.08 12.63 -4.42
C TYR A 18 3.82 11.28 -3.75
N GLY A 19 2.55 10.91 -3.61
CA GLY A 19 2.16 9.67 -2.97
C GLY A 19 0.78 9.18 -3.40
N CYS A 20 0.50 7.91 -3.11
CA CYS A 20 -0.73 7.25 -3.51
C CYS A 20 -1.94 7.73 -2.70
N ALA A 21 -2.99 8.17 -3.39
CA ALA A 21 -4.26 8.59 -2.81
C ALA A 21 -5.45 7.98 -3.56
N PHE A 22 -6.59 7.95 -2.87
CA PHE A 22 -7.89 7.80 -3.53
C PHE A 22 -8.35 9.16 -4.05
N THR A 23 -8.89 9.19 -5.28
CA THR A 23 -9.49 10.39 -5.88
C THR A 23 -10.85 10.03 -6.48
N PRO A 24 -11.90 10.83 -6.19
CA PRO A 24 -13.20 10.65 -6.82
C PRO A 24 -13.13 10.73 -8.36
N PRO A 25 -14.05 10.10 -9.09
CA PRO A 25 -15.16 9.30 -8.58
C PRO A 25 -14.75 7.93 -8.02
N PHE A 26 -13.70 7.29 -8.53
CA PHE A 26 -13.14 6.04 -8.03
C PHE A 26 -11.78 5.74 -8.70
N ASN A 27 -10.77 6.52 -8.37
CA ASN A 27 -9.41 6.32 -8.88
C ASN A 27 -8.41 6.20 -7.73
N ILE A 28 -7.37 5.41 -7.96
CA ILE A 28 -6.21 5.29 -7.08
C ILE A 28 -5.00 5.76 -7.89
N CYS A 29 -4.44 6.90 -7.52
CA CYS A 29 -3.35 7.50 -8.28
C CYS A 29 -2.37 8.23 -7.36
N HIS A 30 -1.19 8.53 -7.89
CA HIS A 30 -0.26 9.44 -7.22
C HIS A 30 -0.75 10.88 -7.39
N ILE A 31 -0.76 11.61 -6.28
CA ILE A 31 -1.11 13.03 -6.24
C ILE A 31 0.06 13.85 -5.73
N ARG A 32 0.15 15.10 -6.18
CA ARG A 32 1.06 16.13 -5.68
C ARG A 32 0.49 16.76 -4.41
N CYS A 33 1.27 16.82 -3.35
CA CYS A 33 0.90 17.39 -2.05
C CYS A 33 1.87 18.50 -1.66
N THR A 34 1.34 19.67 -1.30
CA THR A 34 2.09 20.84 -0.83
C THR A 34 1.57 21.37 0.50
N THR A 35 0.51 20.77 1.04
CA THR A 35 -0.08 21.15 2.31
C THR A 35 -0.32 19.94 3.21
N ILE A 36 -0.47 20.18 4.50
CA ILE A 36 -0.75 19.13 5.49
C ILE A 36 -2.08 18.43 5.21
N GLU A 37 -3.11 19.17 4.77
CA GLU A 37 -4.43 18.62 4.42
C GLU A 37 -4.31 17.60 3.28
N ASN A 38 -3.49 17.90 2.29
CA ASN A 38 -3.26 16.98 1.17
C ASN A 38 -2.58 15.68 1.59
N ILE A 39 -1.69 15.72 2.60
CA ILE A 39 -1.04 14.52 3.15
C ILE A 39 -2.07 13.57 3.77
N LEU A 40 -3.13 14.07 4.38
CA LEU A 40 -4.15 13.22 4.99
C LEU A 40 -4.76 12.24 3.97
N ARG A 41 -4.80 12.61 2.68
CA ARG A 41 -5.26 11.75 1.58
C ARG A 41 -4.31 10.59 1.28
N LEU A 42 -3.03 10.74 1.62
CA LEU A 42 -2.01 9.68 1.45
C LEU A 42 -2.09 8.62 2.54
N ARG A 43 -2.73 8.91 3.68
CA ARG A 43 -2.77 8.01 4.84
C ARG A 43 -3.45 6.68 4.51
N GLY A 44 -2.93 5.63 5.15
CA GLY A 44 -3.41 4.26 5.00
C GLY A 44 -2.91 3.57 3.72
N SER A 45 -2.52 2.31 3.83
CA SER A 45 -2.11 1.49 2.70
C SER A 45 -3.25 1.26 1.73
N LYS A 46 -3.01 1.42 0.43
CA LYS A 46 -3.95 1.08 -0.64
C LYS A 46 -3.49 -0.24 -1.27
N TYR A 47 -4.20 -1.33 -0.97
CA TYR A 47 -3.85 -2.67 -1.49
C TYR A 47 -4.34 -2.86 -2.92
N VAL A 48 -3.92 -1.97 -3.79
CA VAL A 48 -4.27 -1.90 -5.21
C VAL A 48 -3.20 -1.09 -5.94
N GLN A 49 -3.04 -1.31 -7.24
CA GLN A 49 -2.13 -0.51 -8.06
C GLN A 49 -2.60 0.94 -8.13
N SER A 50 -1.69 1.87 -7.87
CA SER A 50 -1.91 3.28 -8.16
C SER A 50 -1.41 3.64 -9.55
N GLU A 51 -2.14 4.52 -10.21
CA GLU A 51 -1.76 5.08 -11.50
C GLU A 51 -0.82 6.28 -11.30
N ILE A 52 0.18 6.40 -12.16
CA ILE A 52 1.19 7.45 -12.08
C ILE A 52 0.76 8.70 -12.89
N HIS A 53 -0.05 8.49 -13.97
CA HIS A 53 -0.52 9.57 -14.85
C HIS A 53 0.58 10.59 -15.20
N GLU A 54 0.29 11.89 -15.01
CA GLU A 54 1.20 13.01 -15.27
C GLU A 54 2.26 13.23 -14.19
N THR A 55 2.40 12.29 -13.23
CA THR A 55 3.32 12.47 -12.09
C THR A 55 4.76 12.74 -12.52
N TYR A 56 5.23 12.07 -13.57
CA TYR A 56 6.58 12.32 -14.10
C TYR A 56 6.76 13.74 -14.62
N THR A 57 5.77 14.28 -15.31
CA THR A 57 5.80 15.66 -15.84
C THR A 57 5.81 16.66 -14.70
N LYS A 58 4.93 16.49 -13.72
CA LYS A 58 4.83 17.38 -12.55
C LYS A 58 6.09 17.34 -11.67
N ILE A 59 6.68 16.17 -11.46
CA ILE A 59 7.98 16.04 -10.78
C ILE A 59 9.07 16.81 -11.53
N ASN A 60 9.11 16.69 -12.86
CA ASN A 60 10.09 17.41 -13.67
C ASN A 60 9.94 18.92 -13.55
N GLU A 61 8.72 19.44 -13.53
CA GLU A 61 8.42 20.85 -13.33
C GLU A 61 8.89 21.32 -11.95
N ASP A 62 8.57 20.59 -10.88
CA ASP A 62 8.98 20.94 -9.52
C ASP A 62 10.50 20.89 -9.35
N LEU A 63 11.17 19.90 -9.92
CA LEU A 63 12.65 19.80 -9.87
C LEU A 63 13.33 20.92 -10.65
N LYS A 64 12.79 21.36 -11.79
CA LYS A 64 13.31 22.51 -12.54
C LYS A 64 13.24 23.80 -11.74
N THR A 65 12.27 23.96 -10.85
CA THR A 65 12.14 25.11 -9.94
C THR A 65 12.95 24.92 -8.65
N GLN A 66 13.90 24.01 -8.62
CA GLN A 66 14.80 23.71 -7.48
C GLN A 66 14.05 23.33 -6.20
N LYS A 67 12.82 22.81 -6.32
CA LYS A 67 12.06 22.30 -5.18
C LYS A 67 12.56 20.92 -4.76
N ASN A 68 12.61 20.71 -3.45
CA ASN A 68 12.81 19.36 -2.91
C ASN A 68 11.54 18.53 -3.12
N VAL A 69 11.68 17.38 -3.73
CA VAL A 69 10.60 16.47 -4.08
C VAL A 69 10.80 15.14 -3.36
N LEU A 70 9.79 14.68 -2.63
CA LEU A 70 9.73 13.35 -2.04
C LEU A 70 8.70 12.49 -2.78
N PHE A 71 9.15 11.41 -3.40
CA PHE A 71 8.28 10.43 -4.02
C PHE A 71 8.14 9.18 -3.13
N ILE A 72 6.91 8.84 -2.75
CA ILE A 72 6.58 7.66 -1.94
C ILE A 72 5.79 6.68 -2.81
N GLY A 73 6.33 5.49 -3.05
CA GLY A 73 5.71 4.50 -3.94
C GLY A 73 6.16 3.07 -3.70
N THR A 74 5.73 2.16 -4.58
CA THR A 74 6.23 0.78 -4.59
C THR A 74 7.64 0.73 -5.20
N PRO A 75 8.44 -0.33 -4.92
CA PRO A 75 9.83 -0.40 -5.42
C PRO A 75 9.97 -0.27 -6.94
N CYS A 76 9.02 -0.85 -7.71
CA CYS A 76 9.01 -0.72 -9.16
C CYS A 76 8.68 0.72 -9.63
N GLN A 77 7.85 1.46 -8.90
CA GLN A 77 7.57 2.87 -9.17
C GLN A 77 8.81 3.74 -8.86
N ILE A 78 9.49 3.46 -7.76
CA ILE A 78 10.77 4.12 -7.43
C ILE A 78 11.80 3.88 -8.53
N ALA A 79 11.94 2.65 -9.01
CA ALA A 79 12.86 2.33 -10.10
C ALA A 79 12.54 3.16 -11.37
N GLY A 80 11.25 3.29 -11.71
CA GLY A 80 10.82 4.14 -12.83
C GLY A 80 11.16 5.63 -12.63
N ILE A 81 10.92 6.17 -11.43
CA ILE A 81 11.27 7.56 -11.09
C ILE A 81 12.78 7.77 -11.18
N LYS A 82 13.60 6.89 -10.59
CA LYS A 82 15.06 7.01 -10.61
C LYS A 82 15.65 6.83 -12.02
N ALA A 83 15.04 6.00 -12.86
CA ALA A 83 15.44 5.87 -14.26
C ALA A 83 15.15 7.16 -15.05
N ARG A 84 14.06 7.87 -14.75
CA ARG A 84 13.70 9.13 -15.41
C ARG A 84 14.49 10.32 -14.90
N PHE A 85 14.86 10.33 -13.62
CA PHE A 85 15.58 11.42 -12.95
C PHE A 85 16.81 10.87 -12.21
N PRO A 86 17.84 10.43 -12.93
CA PRO A 86 19.00 9.77 -12.33
C PRO A 86 19.77 10.73 -11.44
N LYS A 87 19.98 10.33 -10.18
CA LYS A 87 20.83 11.05 -9.19
C LYS A 87 20.49 12.55 -9.04
N HIS A 88 19.22 12.93 -9.21
CA HIS A 88 18.82 14.33 -9.04
C HIS A 88 18.94 14.74 -7.56
N PRO A 89 19.69 15.82 -7.21
CA PRO A 89 20.00 16.17 -5.81
C PRO A 89 18.78 16.51 -4.96
N ASN A 90 17.75 17.08 -5.59
CA ASN A 90 16.51 17.48 -4.91
C ASN A 90 15.41 16.41 -4.96
N LEU A 91 15.70 15.20 -5.46
CA LEU A 91 14.73 14.11 -5.50
C LEU A 91 15.06 13.08 -4.42
N PHE A 92 14.15 12.95 -3.48
CA PHE A 92 14.15 11.96 -2.41
C PHE A 92 13.14 10.85 -2.69
N THR A 93 13.48 9.64 -2.33
CA THR A 93 12.63 8.48 -2.62
C THR A 93 12.41 7.60 -1.40
N VAL A 94 11.13 7.24 -1.16
CA VAL A 94 10.73 6.29 -0.13
C VAL A 94 9.92 5.17 -0.76
N GLU A 95 10.39 3.95 -0.63
CA GLU A 95 9.65 2.79 -1.10
C GLU A 95 8.94 2.06 0.03
N LEU A 96 7.82 1.45 -0.32
CA LEU A 96 7.07 0.58 0.59
C LEU A 96 7.57 -0.87 0.47
N ILE A 97 7.58 -1.62 1.57
CA ILE A 97 7.68 -3.08 1.49
C ILE A 97 6.42 -3.57 0.77
N CYS A 98 6.58 -4.11 -0.43
CA CYS A 98 5.48 -4.40 -1.35
C CYS A 98 5.35 -5.89 -1.62
N HIS A 99 4.19 -6.46 -1.29
CA HIS A 99 3.85 -7.86 -1.56
C HIS A 99 3.42 -8.11 -3.02
N GLY A 100 2.95 -7.06 -3.70
CA GLY A 100 2.32 -7.10 -5.02
C GLY A 100 1.04 -6.27 -5.05
N VAL A 101 0.51 -6.02 -6.23
CA VAL A 101 -0.67 -5.18 -6.42
C VAL A 101 -1.68 -5.80 -7.41
N PRO A 102 -2.97 -5.83 -7.06
CA PRO A 102 -4.05 -6.08 -8.00
C PRO A 102 -4.30 -4.89 -8.91
N SER A 103 -4.96 -5.12 -10.05
CA SER A 103 -5.50 -4.05 -10.87
C SER A 103 -6.65 -3.31 -10.18
N CYS A 104 -6.76 -2.00 -10.42
CA CYS A 104 -7.91 -1.20 -9.96
C CYS A 104 -9.25 -1.74 -10.52
N LYS A 105 -9.23 -2.37 -11.69
CA LYS A 105 -10.39 -3.06 -12.27
C LYS A 105 -10.94 -4.13 -11.32
N PHE A 106 -10.08 -4.97 -10.73
CA PHE A 106 -10.51 -6.01 -9.78
C PHE A 106 -11.11 -5.42 -8.50
N LEU A 107 -10.57 -4.30 -8.03
CA LEU A 107 -11.15 -3.60 -6.89
C LEU A 107 -12.57 -3.10 -7.24
N LYS A 108 -12.76 -2.44 -8.39
CA LYS A 108 -14.07 -1.98 -8.85
C LYS A 108 -15.06 -3.15 -9.01
N GLU A 109 -14.67 -4.24 -9.63
CA GLU A 109 -15.52 -5.42 -9.83
C GLU A 109 -15.87 -6.16 -8.52
N SER A 110 -15.09 -5.96 -7.45
CA SER A 110 -15.37 -6.49 -6.11
C SER A 110 -16.49 -5.74 -5.37
N ILE A 111 -16.84 -4.55 -5.86
CA ILE A 111 -17.81 -3.64 -5.25
C ILE A 111 -19.11 -3.66 -6.08
N PRO A 112 -20.28 -3.80 -5.45
CA PRO A 112 -21.55 -3.75 -6.17
C PRO A 112 -21.75 -2.42 -6.92
N SER A 113 -22.35 -2.48 -8.11
CA SER A 113 -22.52 -1.33 -8.99
C SER A 113 -23.33 -0.19 -8.37
N ASN A 114 -24.34 -0.51 -7.55
CA ASN A 114 -25.12 0.49 -6.83
C ASN A 114 -24.28 1.26 -5.78
N ILE A 115 -23.25 0.62 -5.21
CA ILE A 115 -22.31 1.26 -4.28
C ILE A 115 -21.32 2.13 -5.06
N LEU A 116 -20.82 1.66 -6.21
CA LEU A 116 -19.90 2.47 -7.05
C LEU A 116 -20.53 3.76 -7.60
N LYS A 117 -21.87 3.81 -7.71
CA LYS A 117 -22.61 5.02 -8.09
C LYS A 117 -22.71 6.07 -6.99
N LYS A 118 -22.37 5.72 -5.76
CA LYS A 118 -22.37 6.66 -4.63
C LYS A 118 -21.16 7.60 -4.68
N ARG A 119 -21.25 8.72 -3.96
CA ARG A 119 -20.19 9.72 -3.86
C ARG A 119 -19.09 9.29 -2.88
N ILE A 120 -18.35 8.23 -3.25
CA ILE A 120 -17.25 7.74 -2.42
C ILE A 120 -16.14 8.80 -2.38
N LYS A 121 -15.77 9.25 -1.19
CA LYS A 121 -14.70 10.22 -0.95
C LYS A 121 -13.41 9.58 -0.46
N GLN A 122 -13.48 8.42 0.17
CA GLN A 122 -12.31 7.74 0.71
C GLN A 122 -12.51 6.22 0.75
N ILE A 123 -11.40 5.51 0.61
CA ILE A 123 -11.30 4.07 0.79
C ILE A 123 -10.31 3.77 1.92
N ASN A 124 -10.71 2.92 2.85
CA ASN A 124 -9.80 2.37 3.84
C ASN A 124 -9.70 0.85 3.69
N PHE A 125 -8.50 0.33 3.78
CA PHE A 125 -8.20 -1.10 3.80
C PHE A 125 -7.81 -1.60 5.20
N ARG A 126 -7.57 -0.65 6.11
CA ARG A 126 -7.21 -0.91 7.52
C ARG A 126 -7.93 0.07 8.43
N SER A 127 -8.27 -0.39 9.63
CA SER A 127 -8.78 0.43 10.73
C SER A 127 -8.22 -0.08 12.04
N ASN A 128 -7.56 0.79 12.83
CA ASN A 128 -6.98 0.45 14.14
C ASN A 128 -6.11 -0.84 14.09
N SER A 129 -5.15 -0.88 13.19
CA SER A 129 -4.23 -2.03 12.94
C SER A 129 -4.91 -3.30 12.40
N GLN A 130 -6.23 -3.33 12.26
CA GLN A 130 -6.96 -4.46 11.68
C GLN A 130 -7.20 -4.27 10.18
N TYR A 131 -7.15 -5.37 9.44
CA TYR A 131 -7.54 -5.38 8.03
C TYR A 131 -9.07 -5.32 7.91
N LYS A 132 -9.57 -4.16 7.48
CA LYS A 132 -10.98 -3.88 7.35
C LYS A 132 -11.22 -2.98 6.16
N PHE A 133 -11.81 -3.54 5.10
CA PHE A 133 -12.15 -2.76 3.93
C PHE A 133 -13.41 -1.94 4.20
N SER A 134 -13.34 -0.62 3.96
CA SER A 134 -14.49 0.27 4.11
C SER A 134 -14.46 1.39 3.07
N LEU A 135 -15.65 1.82 2.69
CA LEU A 135 -15.91 2.97 1.83
C LEU A 135 -16.52 4.09 2.66
N ILE A 136 -16.09 5.32 2.38
CA ILE A 136 -16.55 6.51 3.09
C ILE A 136 -17.26 7.42 2.07
N GLU A 137 -18.52 7.76 2.40
CA GLU A 137 -19.35 8.72 1.71
C GLU A 137 -19.64 9.86 2.70
N ASP A 138 -19.48 11.10 2.26
CA ASP A 138 -19.75 12.31 3.07
C ASP A 138 -19.22 12.27 4.52
N ASN A 139 -17.97 11.82 4.66
CA ASN A 139 -17.24 11.65 5.92
C ASN A 139 -17.81 10.56 6.87
N GLN A 140 -18.76 9.77 6.42
CA GLN A 140 -19.31 8.64 7.18
C GLN A 140 -18.94 7.32 6.50
N ILE A 141 -18.63 6.32 7.33
CA ILE A 141 -18.42 4.95 6.82
C ILE A 141 -19.77 4.43 6.35
N LEU A 142 -19.85 3.96 5.11
CA LEU A 142 -21.03 3.26 4.60
C LEU A 142 -21.25 2.00 5.44
N PRO A 143 -22.31 1.90 6.26
CA PRO A 143 -22.54 0.74 7.12
C PRO A 143 -22.65 -0.56 6.32
N SER A 144 -23.26 -0.49 5.13
CA SER A 144 -23.40 -1.62 4.21
C SER A 144 -22.10 -2.04 3.54
N TYR A 145 -21.02 -1.24 3.67
CA TYR A 145 -19.73 -1.51 3.04
C TYR A 145 -18.55 -1.38 4.00
N GLN A 146 -18.66 -2.06 5.13
CA GLN A 146 -17.60 -2.24 6.11
C GLN A 146 -17.34 -3.74 6.31
N ARG A 147 -16.25 -4.25 5.73
CA ARG A 147 -15.97 -5.68 5.68
C ARG A 147 -14.64 -6.00 6.37
N PRO A 148 -14.66 -6.77 7.46
CA PRO A 148 -13.42 -7.30 8.03
C PRO A 148 -12.78 -8.31 7.07
N LEU A 149 -11.48 -8.55 7.19
CA LEU A 149 -10.73 -9.52 6.35
C LEU A 149 -11.42 -10.89 6.28
N SER A 150 -12.03 -11.34 7.39
CA SER A 150 -12.74 -12.62 7.42
C SER A 150 -13.90 -12.72 6.41
N ASN A 151 -14.49 -11.58 6.02
CA ASN A 151 -15.69 -11.50 5.18
C ASN A 151 -15.48 -10.74 3.86
N ASP A 152 -14.25 -10.32 3.55
CA ASP A 152 -13.94 -9.61 2.32
C ASP A 152 -13.13 -10.48 1.35
N LEU A 153 -13.73 -10.82 0.20
CA LEU A 153 -13.11 -11.66 -0.82
C LEU A 153 -11.97 -10.95 -1.55
N TYR A 154 -12.04 -9.62 -1.72
CA TYR A 154 -10.96 -8.86 -2.34
C TYR A 154 -9.69 -8.94 -1.51
N MET A 155 -9.82 -8.67 -0.19
CA MET A 155 -8.69 -8.75 0.73
C MET A 155 -8.14 -10.18 0.85
N LYS A 156 -9.03 -11.19 0.87
CA LYS A 156 -8.59 -12.60 0.85
C LYS A 156 -7.82 -12.94 -0.42
N ALA A 157 -8.30 -12.50 -1.58
CA ALA A 157 -7.61 -12.72 -2.86
C ALA A 157 -6.26 -11.99 -2.90
N PHE A 158 -6.19 -10.78 -2.33
CA PHE A 158 -4.95 -10.03 -2.17
C PHE A 158 -3.94 -10.82 -1.32
N PHE A 159 -4.27 -11.20 -0.09
CA PHE A 159 -3.33 -11.88 0.82
C PHE A 159 -2.90 -13.27 0.32
N ASN A 160 -3.68 -13.90 -0.56
CA ASN A 160 -3.28 -15.16 -1.21
C ASN A 160 -2.56 -14.94 -2.56
N GLY A 161 -2.25 -13.70 -2.94
CA GLY A 161 -1.56 -13.36 -4.19
C GLY A 161 -2.33 -13.72 -5.48
N ILE A 162 -3.64 -13.99 -5.38
CA ILE A 162 -4.46 -14.52 -6.48
C ILE A 162 -4.70 -13.46 -7.56
N THR A 163 -4.85 -12.20 -7.16
CA THR A 163 -5.22 -11.10 -8.04
C THR A 163 -4.05 -10.20 -8.41
N TYR A 164 -2.83 -10.57 -8.03
CA TYR A 164 -1.64 -9.79 -8.35
C TYR A 164 -1.37 -9.72 -9.85
N ARG A 165 -0.69 -8.68 -10.27
CA ARG A 165 -0.18 -8.56 -11.65
C ARG A 165 0.83 -9.69 -11.91
N PRO A 166 0.91 -10.21 -13.15
CA PRO A 166 1.91 -11.22 -13.50
C PRO A 166 3.33 -10.82 -13.12
N SER A 167 3.70 -9.55 -13.38
CA SER A 167 5.01 -9.00 -13.02
C SER A 167 5.33 -9.00 -11.53
N CYS A 168 4.32 -9.04 -10.65
CA CYS A 168 4.54 -9.11 -9.21
C CYS A 168 5.00 -10.51 -8.76
N LEU A 169 4.67 -11.56 -9.52
CA LEU A 169 5.07 -12.94 -9.21
C LEU A 169 6.54 -13.24 -9.61
N SER A 170 7.12 -12.39 -10.44
CA SER A 170 8.54 -12.41 -10.84
C SER A 170 9.20 -11.05 -10.58
N CYS A 171 8.84 -10.43 -9.47
CA CYS A 171 9.25 -9.07 -9.15
C CYS A 171 10.76 -8.97 -8.90
N HIS A 172 11.48 -8.24 -9.76
CA HIS A 172 12.92 -8.00 -9.62
C HIS A 172 13.28 -7.13 -8.40
N PHE A 173 12.28 -6.48 -7.79
CA PHE A 173 12.47 -5.58 -6.65
C PHE A 173 12.13 -6.22 -5.31
N ALA A 174 11.63 -7.46 -5.29
CA ALA A 174 11.44 -8.25 -4.08
C ALA A 174 12.76 -8.94 -3.73
N ARG A 175 13.69 -8.19 -3.16
CA ARG A 175 15.06 -8.62 -2.84
C ARG A 175 15.64 -7.77 -1.72
N LYS A 176 16.78 -8.18 -1.17
CA LYS A 176 17.46 -7.49 -0.06
C LYS A 176 17.96 -6.11 -0.42
N GLU A 177 18.48 -5.96 -1.65
CA GLU A 177 19.00 -4.68 -2.16
C GLU A 177 17.84 -3.75 -2.48
N ARG A 178 17.89 -2.57 -1.88
CA ARG A 178 16.81 -1.59 -2.00
C ARG A 178 17.18 -0.48 -3.00
N ASN A 179 16.14 0.02 -3.69
CA ASN A 179 16.32 1.03 -4.73
C ASN A 179 16.10 2.46 -4.22
N ALA A 180 15.28 2.63 -3.19
CA ALA A 180 14.94 3.94 -2.63
C ALA A 180 16.02 4.45 -1.66
N ASP A 181 15.91 5.70 -1.28
CA ASP A 181 16.76 6.28 -0.23
C ASP A 181 16.38 5.72 1.15
N MET A 182 15.08 5.46 1.34
CA MET A 182 14.52 4.82 2.53
C MET A 182 13.47 3.79 2.13
N THR A 183 13.39 2.67 2.87
CA THR A 183 12.32 1.68 2.75
C THR A 183 11.50 1.68 4.03
N ILE A 184 10.18 1.71 3.91
CA ILE A 184 9.26 1.68 5.06
C ILE A 184 8.21 0.57 4.94
N GLY A 185 7.78 0.06 6.08
CA GLY A 185 6.72 -0.96 6.15
C GLY A 185 6.26 -1.20 7.57
N ASP A 186 5.40 -2.21 7.76
CA ASP A 186 5.08 -2.73 9.09
C ASP A 186 6.22 -3.64 9.55
N PHE A 187 6.62 -3.55 10.81
CA PHE A 187 7.63 -4.43 11.38
C PHE A 187 6.98 -5.74 11.85
N TRP A 188 6.79 -6.66 10.92
CA TRP A 188 6.33 -8.00 11.23
C TRP A 188 7.41 -8.78 11.99
N GLY A 189 7.01 -9.61 12.94
CA GLY A 189 7.93 -10.47 13.67
C GLY A 189 8.86 -9.75 14.65
N LEU A 190 8.59 -8.50 15.01
CA LEU A 190 9.30 -7.80 16.07
C LEU A 190 9.24 -8.62 17.36
N LYS A 191 10.42 -9.02 17.88
CA LYS A 191 10.52 -9.91 19.04
C LYS A 191 10.43 -9.12 20.34
N SER A 192 11.55 -8.77 20.94
CA SER A 192 11.62 -7.94 22.14
C SER A 192 11.82 -6.48 21.78
N THR A 193 11.13 -5.57 22.47
CA THR A 193 11.25 -4.13 22.23
C THR A 193 10.96 -3.37 23.52
N LYS A 194 11.50 -2.16 23.65
CA LYS A 194 11.14 -1.19 24.68
C LYS A 194 9.88 -0.38 24.33
N ILE A 195 9.36 -0.53 23.10
CA ILE A 195 8.13 0.13 22.67
C ILE A 195 6.95 -0.46 23.43
N THR A 196 6.21 0.36 24.16
CA THR A 196 5.08 -0.08 25.01
C THR A 196 3.81 -0.34 24.19
N ASP A 197 3.57 0.42 23.14
CA ASP A 197 2.33 0.42 22.36
C ASP A 197 2.43 -0.40 21.06
N ILE A 198 3.06 -1.58 21.10
CA ILE A 198 3.25 -2.44 19.91
C ILE A 198 1.91 -2.80 19.21
N ASN A 199 0.82 -2.85 19.96
CA ASN A 199 -0.51 -3.15 19.42
C ASN A 199 -1.04 -2.07 18.44
N LYS A 200 -0.49 -0.85 18.51
CA LYS A 200 -0.78 0.21 17.54
C LYS A 200 -0.03 0.04 16.21
N GLY A 201 0.87 -0.95 16.15
CA GLY A 201 1.77 -1.23 15.03
C GLY A 201 3.09 -0.48 15.15
N VAL A 202 4.17 -1.14 14.75
CA VAL A 202 5.52 -0.58 14.70
C VAL A 202 5.95 -0.46 13.26
N SER A 203 6.50 0.70 12.88
CA SER A 203 7.03 0.92 11.55
C SER A 203 8.44 0.35 11.44
N LEU A 204 8.70 -0.45 10.41
CA LEU A 204 10.05 -0.79 9.96
C LEU A 204 10.58 0.32 9.07
N VAL A 205 11.82 0.75 9.32
CA VAL A 205 12.55 1.72 8.48
C VAL A 205 13.92 1.15 8.13
N LEU A 206 14.22 1.08 6.84
CA LEU A 206 15.57 0.79 6.35
C LEU A 206 16.14 2.06 5.73
N ILE A 207 17.28 2.50 6.21
CA ILE A 207 18.01 3.66 5.69
C ILE A 207 19.03 3.13 4.67
N ASN A 208 18.80 3.42 3.37
CA ASN A 208 19.56 2.81 2.31
C ASN A 208 20.68 3.71 1.76
N THR A 209 20.54 5.05 1.95
CA THR A 209 21.50 6.05 1.44
C THR A 209 21.69 7.21 2.43
N ASN A 210 22.65 8.08 2.19
CA ASN A 210 22.82 9.32 2.95
C ASN A 210 21.58 10.24 2.85
N ALA A 211 20.93 10.29 1.68
CA ALA A 211 19.67 11.02 1.52
C ALA A 211 18.55 10.42 2.41
N GLY A 212 18.50 9.08 2.51
CA GLY A 212 17.59 8.38 3.44
C GLY A 212 17.90 8.72 4.91
N LYS A 213 19.16 8.85 5.29
CA LYS A 213 19.56 9.30 6.63
C LYS A 213 19.08 10.74 6.90
N THR A 214 19.25 11.64 5.93
CA THR A 214 18.73 13.01 6.00
C THR A 214 17.21 13.02 6.22
N LEU A 215 16.46 12.22 5.45
CA LEU A 215 15.01 12.09 5.62
C LEU A 215 14.62 11.58 7.00
N PHE A 216 15.33 10.58 7.52
CA PHE A 216 15.06 10.04 8.85
C PHE A 216 15.30 11.07 9.94
N ASN A 217 16.40 11.82 9.84
CA ASN A 217 16.76 12.87 10.80
C ASN A 217 15.72 13.99 10.88
N LEU A 218 14.98 14.29 9.79
CA LEU A 218 13.88 15.26 9.84
C LEU A 218 12.77 14.86 10.83
N CYS A 219 12.69 13.58 11.17
CA CYS A 219 11.63 13.04 12.04
C CYS A 219 12.15 12.68 13.44
N SER A 220 13.47 12.72 13.70
CA SER A 220 14.11 12.18 14.91
C SER A 220 13.48 12.68 16.19
N ASP A 221 13.19 13.98 16.28
CA ASP A 221 12.66 14.62 17.49
C ASP A 221 11.18 14.31 17.75
N SER A 222 10.49 13.74 16.75
CA SER A 222 9.06 13.45 16.79
C SER A 222 8.74 11.96 16.88
N LEU A 223 9.75 11.09 17.05
CA LEU A 223 9.56 9.64 17.11
C LEU A 223 10.52 9.00 18.12
N TYR A 224 10.10 7.85 18.65
CA TYR A 224 10.98 6.93 19.31
C TYR A 224 11.43 5.85 18.33
N SER A 225 12.72 5.54 18.27
CA SER A 225 13.28 4.51 17.40
C SER A 225 14.25 3.61 18.14
N GLU A 226 14.29 2.35 17.73
CA GLU A 226 15.28 1.36 18.16
C GLU A 226 16.03 0.85 16.94
N GLU A 227 17.36 0.86 17.00
CA GLU A 227 18.16 0.19 15.99
C GLU A 227 18.07 -1.33 16.16
N ARG A 228 17.82 -2.04 15.06
CA ARG A 228 17.58 -3.49 15.05
C ARG A 228 18.45 -4.19 14.02
N PRO A 229 18.85 -5.45 14.26
CA PRO A 229 19.54 -6.23 13.24
C PRO A 229 18.70 -6.38 11.96
N TYR A 230 19.30 -6.11 10.81
CA TYR A 230 18.62 -6.23 9.49
C TYR A 230 18.00 -7.61 9.28
N LYS A 231 18.65 -8.66 9.80
CA LYS A 231 18.15 -10.04 9.74
C LYS A 231 16.73 -10.17 10.33
N GLU A 232 16.42 -9.47 11.40
CA GLU A 232 15.09 -9.51 12.03
C GLU A 232 14.00 -8.99 11.09
N ALA A 233 14.31 -7.95 10.33
CA ALA A 233 13.40 -7.42 9.30
C ALA A 233 13.21 -8.41 8.14
N LEU A 234 14.28 -9.08 7.69
CA LEU A 234 14.24 -10.05 6.61
C LEU A 234 13.44 -11.31 6.97
N ASP A 235 13.61 -11.83 8.19
CA ASP A 235 13.00 -13.08 8.62
C ASP A 235 11.46 -13.03 8.61
N ALA A 236 10.87 -11.85 8.78
CA ALA A 236 9.44 -11.69 8.88
C ALA A 236 8.78 -10.92 7.72
N ASN A 237 9.57 -10.41 6.78
CA ASN A 237 9.08 -9.68 5.61
C ASN A 237 9.54 -10.37 4.32
N GLU A 238 8.81 -11.38 3.87
CA GLU A 238 9.10 -12.13 2.63
C GLU A 238 9.43 -11.22 1.42
N PRO A 239 8.73 -10.08 1.18
CA PRO A 239 9.01 -9.22 0.04
C PRO A 239 10.39 -8.53 0.06
N LEU A 240 11.09 -8.59 1.19
CA LEU A 240 12.49 -8.17 1.28
C LEU A 240 13.46 -9.25 0.77
N ASN A 241 13.00 -10.48 0.55
CA ASN A 241 13.82 -11.61 0.14
C ASN A 241 13.50 -12.11 -1.28
N HIS A 242 12.21 -12.28 -1.56
CA HIS A 242 11.72 -12.85 -2.83
C HIS A 242 10.28 -12.45 -3.11
N PRO A 243 9.82 -12.54 -4.38
CA PRO A 243 8.42 -12.33 -4.70
C PRO A 243 7.55 -13.48 -4.17
N ILE A 244 6.25 -13.21 -4.03
CA ILE A 244 5.28 -14.25 -3.69
C ILE A 244 5.29 -15.36 -4.75
N LYS A 245 5.24 -16.63 -4.31
CA LYS A 245 5.20 -17.78 -5.21
C LYS A 245 3.86 -17.87 -5.93
N LYS A 246 3.91 -18.17 -7.22
CA LYS A 246 2.73 -18.41 -8.05
C LYS A 246 1.99 -19.65 -7.55
N SER A 247 0.71 -19.52 -7.19
CA SER A 247 -0.12 -20.59 -6.68
C SER A 247 -1.02 -21.18 -7.78
N ILE A 248 -1.51 -22.42 -7.58
CA ILE A 248 -2.55 -23.03 -8.43
C ILE A 248 -3.80 -22.13 -8.43
N ARG A 249 -4.18 -21.55 -7.30
CA ARG A 249 -5.33 -20.63 -7.17
C ARG A 249 -5.21 -19.40 -8.06
N TYR A 250 -3.99 -18.87 -8.20
CA TYR A 250 -3.71 -17.79 -9.15
C TYR A 250 -3.99 -18.23 -10.59
N ASN A 251 -3.52 -19.43 -10.99
CA ASN A 251 -3.76 -19.96 -12.33
C ASN A 251 -5.26 -20.16 -12.59
N VAL A 252 -5.99 -20.78 -11.66
CA VAL A 252 -7.45 -20.96 -11.75
C VAL A 252 -8.15 -19.63 -11.95
N PHE A 253 -7.84 -18.63 -11.12
CA PHE A 253 -8.43 -17.30 -11.27
C PHE A 253 -8.13 -16.68 -12.64
N ARG A 254 -6.87 -16.71 -13.07
CA ARG A 254 -6.43 -16.08 -14.33
C ARG A 254 -7.02 -16.77 -15.56
N THR A 255 -7.18 -18.08 -15.55
CA THR A 255 -7.80 -18.84 -16.63
C THR A 255 -9.31 -18.57 -16.74
N LEU A 256 -10.00 -18.53 -15.60
CA LEU A 256 -11.45 -18.36 -15.59
C LEU A 256 -11.90 -16.89 -15.75
N TYR A 257 -11.08 -15.93 -15.33
CA TYR A 257 -11.48 -14.52 -15.29
C TYR A 257 -11.94 -13.95 -16.64
N PRO A 258 -11.32 -14.22 -17.79
CA PRO A 258 -11.78 -13.71 -19.09
C PRO A 258 -13.19 -14.20 -19.48
N HIS A 259 -13.61 -15.38 -18.98
CA HIS A 259 -14.86 -16.02 -19.35
C HIS A 259 -16.00 -15.78 -18.34
N PHE A 260 -15.67 -15.73 -17.05
CA PHE A 260 -16.66 -15.72 -15.97
C PHE A 260 -16.61 -14.46 -15.10
N GLY A 261 -15.67 -13.53 -15.34
CA GLY A 261 -15.48 -12.31 -14.57
C GLY A 261 -14.99 -12.57 -13.15
N TYR A 262 -14.84 -11.48 -12.39
CA TYR A 262 -14.13 -11.46 -11.11
C TYR A 262 -14.75 -12.38 -10.04
N LYS A 263 -16.06 -12.23 -9.82
CA LYS A 263 -16.78 -12.90 -8.72
C LYS A 263 -16.78 -14.42 -8.85
N TYR A 264 -17.11 -14.93 -10.03
CA TYR A 264 -17.18 -16.38 -10.27
C TYR A 264 -15.79 -17.00 -10.30
N SER A 265 -14.80 -16.33 -10.89
CA SER A 265 -13.43 -16.81 -10.90
C SER A 265 -12.82 -16.92 -9.51
N LEU A 266 -13.15 -15.99 -8.60
CA LEU A 266 -12.77 -16.10 -7.20
C LEU A 266 -13.49 -17.24 -6.48
N PHE A 267 -14.76 -17.50 -6.84
CA PHE A 267 -15.49 -18.63 -6.25
C PHE A 267 -14.75 -19.95 -6.48
N PHE A 268 -14.26 -20.20 -7.70
CA PHE A 268 -13.49 -21.40 -8.01
C PHE A 268 -12.04 -21.37 -7.50
N ALA A 269 -11.43 -20.20 -7.39
CA ALA A 269 -10.08 -20.06 -6.88
C ALA A 269 -9.97 -20.16 -5.34
N LEU A 270 -11.06 -19.84 -4.60
CA LEU A 270 -11.12 -19.78 -3.13
C LEU A 270 -12.32 -20.56 -2.54
N PRO A 271 -12.59 -21.82 -2.96
CA PRO A 271 -13.79 -22.52 -2.52
C PRO A 271 -13.85 -22.72 -0.99
N ASP A 272 -12.71 -23.08 -0.38
CA ASP A 272 -12.56 -23.23 1.07
C ASP A 272 -12.84 -21.94 1.86
N LYS A 273 -12.35 -20.81 1.37
CA LYS A 273 -12.56 -19.50 2.03
C LYS A 273 -14.01 -19.05 1.93
N ILE A 274 -14.67 -19.33 0.81
CA ILE A 274 -16.07 -18.97 0.59
C ILE A 274 -16.98 -19.87 1.43
N LEU A 275 -16.68 -21.17 1.48
CA LEU A 275 -17.43 -22.10 2.34
C LEU A 275 -17.33 -21.69 3.82
N ALA A 276 -16.13 -21.39 4.30
CA ALA A 276 -15.92 -20.92 5.66
C ALA A 276 -16.67 -19.60 5.97
N MET A 277 -16.76 -18.68 4.99
CA MET A 277 -17.56 -17.45 5.14
C MET A 277 -19.05 -17.76 5.26
N LYS A 278 -19.59 -18.67 4.44
CA LYS A 278 -21.00 -19.08 4.49
C LYS A 278 -21.35 -19.75 5.81
N ILE A 279 -20.51 -20.69 6.28
CA ILE A 279 -20.70 -21.35 7.57
C ILE A 279 -20.72 -20.33 8.70
N LYS A 280 -19.75 -19.41 8.74
CA LYS A 280 -19.69 -18.36 9.76
C LYS A 280 -20.91 -17.44 9.73
N TYR A 281 -21.40 -17.10 8.54
CA TYR A 281 -22.63 -16.31 8.38
C TYR A 281 -23.83 -17.06 8.94
N TYR A 282 -23.99 -18.33 8.59
CA TYR A 282 -25.08 -19.18 9.07
C TYR A 282 -25.10 -19.31 10.59
N LEU A 283 -23.94 -19.61 11.20
CA LEU A 283 -23.81 -19.74 12.66
C LEU A 283 -24.08 -18.43 13.43
N LYS A 284 -23.92 -17.27 12.77
CA LYS A 284 -24.18 -15.96 13.40
C LYS A 284 -25.67 -15.57 13.37
N HIS A 285 -26.44 -16.06 12.41
CA HIS A 285 -27.82 -15.63 12.17
C HIS A 285 -28.86 -16.67 12.60
N ASN A 286 -28.38 -17.86 12.99
CA ASN A 286 -29.22 -18.93 13.52
C ASN A 286 -28.95 -19.23 15.02
N LYS A 287 -28.33 -18.29 15.72
CA LYS A 287 -28.28 -18.14 17.17
C LYS A 287 -29.13 -16.94 17.56
#